data_5bd06181b381a47a373ca3ad8198c3c4
#
_entry.id   5bd06181b381a47a373ca3ad8198c3c4
#
_cell.length_a   1.000
_cell.length_b   1.000
_cell.length_c   1.000
_cell.angle_alpha   90.00
_cell.angle_beta   90.00
_cell.angle_gamma   90.00
#
_symmetry.space_group_name_H-M   'P 1'
#
loop_
_entity.id
_entity.type
_entity.pdbx_description
1 polymer ?
#
loop_
_entity_poly.entity_id
_entity_poly.type
_entity_poly.pdbx_seq_one_letter_code
_entity_poly.pdbx_strand_id
1 'polypeptide(L)'
;MTARNQCGKPIGVSGQTLDPEGWLEKHGSYLYSYALCRLRNPELAEEKVQETFVGALQTQDRFQGRASERTWLTSILRRKIFDHFRTISRERAFDDALLQ
;
A
#
# COMPACT_ATOMS: atom_id res chain seq x y z
N MET A 1 -20.65 -16.47 12.13
CA MET A 1 -20.01 -16.33 12.14
C MET A 1 -19.55 -16.18 11.93
N THR A 2 -19.44 -16.13 11.78
CA THR A 2 -18.61 -15.94 11.59
C THR A 2 -18.04 -16.16 11.14
N ALA A 3 -18.14 -16.28 11.01
CA ALA A 3 -17.25 -16.43 10.56
C ALA A 3 -16.79 -16.49 10.06
N ARG A 4 -16.79 -16.34 9.92
CA ARG A 4 -16.02 -16.31 9.49
C ARG A 4 -15.28 -16.53 9.53
N ASN A 5 -15.20 -16.41 9.51
CA ASN A 5 -14.18 -16.61 9.59
C ASN A 5 -13.68 -17.15 9.66
N GLN A 6 -13.95 -17.28 9.62
CA GLN A 6 -13.25 -17.78 9.70
C GLN A 6 -12.93 -18.40 9.39
N CYS A 7 -13.39 -18.64 9.51
CA CYS A 7 -12.88 -19.14 9.10
C CYS A 7 -12.62 -19.50 8.42
N GLY A 8 -12.44 -19.48 8.09
CA GLY A 8 -11.95 -19.66 7.44
C GLY A 8 -11.58 -19.90 6.79
N LYS A 9 -11.06 -19.95 6.65
CA LYS A 9 -10.32 -20.09 5.97
C LYS A 9 -9.51 -20.81 5.73
N PRO A 10 -9.20 -21.13 5.40
CA PRO A 10 -8.45 -21.79 5.31
C PRO A 10 -7.53 -21.88 5.16
N ILE A 11 -7.23 -22.05 5.04
CA ILE A 11 -6.49 -22.22 4.82
C ILE A 11 -5.53 -22.43 4.50
N GLY A 12 -5.46 -22.67 4.63
CA GLY A 12 -4.46 -22.85 4.68
C GLY A 12 -3.44 -23.07 4.34
N VAL A 13 -3.45 -23.11 4.03
CA VAL A 13 -2.35 -23.10 3.58
C VAL A 13 -1.37 -22.35 4.30
N SER A 14 -0.29 -22.66 4.34
CA SER A 14 0.75 -21.97 4.95
C SER A 14 0.78 -20.53 4.63
N GLY A 15 0.13 -20.12 3.61
CA GLY A 15 0.18 -18.77 3.23
C GLY A 15 -0.80 -17.92 3.99
N GLN A 16 -0.61 -16.65 3.95
CA GLN A 16 -1.58 -15.72 4.45
C GLN A 16 -2.73 -15.64 3.48
N THR A 17 -3.92 -15.34 3.99
CA THR A 17 -5.06 -15.08 3.13
C THR A 17 -5.34 -13.59 3.20
N LEU A 18 -5.80 -13.04 2.09
CA LEU A 18 -6.12 -11.62 2.05
C LEU A 18 -7.54 -11.38 2.54
N ASP A 19 -7.71 -10.28 3.23
CA ASP A 19 -9.00 -9.87 3.75
C ASP A 19 -9.23 -8.40 3.39
N PRO A 20 -9.57 -8.10 2.14
CA PRO A 20 -9.68 -6.71 1.69
C PRO A 20 -10.64 -5.87 2.50
N GLU A 21 -11.71 -6.47 2.99
CA GLU A 21 -12.71 -5.72 3.74
C GLU A 21 -12.16 -5.21 5.07
N GLY A 22 -11.14 -5.87 5.60
CA GLY A 22 -10.54 -5.46 6.85
C GLY A 22 -9.29 -4.62 6.70
N TRP A 23 -8.85 -4.37 5.48
CA TRP A 23 -7.57 -3.69 5.27
C TRP A 23 -7.51 -2.31 5.92
N LEU A 24 -8.53 -1.51 5.70
CA LEU A 24 -8.52 -0.15 6.22
C LEU A 24 -8.48 -0.15 7.74
N GLU A 25 -9.28 -1.00 8.36
CA GLU A 25 -9.36 -1.06 9.81
C GLU A 25 -8.09 -1.63 10.43
N LYS A 26 -7.56 -2.68 9.82
CA LYS A 26 -6.40 -3.38 10.39
C LYS A 26 -5.08 -2.70 10.08
N HIS A 27 -4.98 -2.11 8.90
CA HIS A 27 -3.68 -1.63 8.42
C HIS A 27 -3.67 -0.15 8.04
N GLY A 28 -4.82 0.50 7.98
CA GLY A 28 -4.89 1.88 7.53
C GLY A 28 -4.02 2.82 8.34
N SER A 29 -4.09 2.74 9.66
CA SER A 29 -3.30 3.61 10.52
C SER A 29 -1.81 3.40 10.35
N TYR A 30 -1.41 2.15 10.25
CA TYR A 30 -0.01 1.83 10.07
C TYR A 30 0.51 2.38 8.74
N LEU A 31 -0.24 2.14 7.68
CA LEU A 31 0.16 2.60 6.35
C LEU A 31 0.17 4.12 6.29
N TYR A 32 -0.82 4.76 6.89
CA TYR A 32 -0.88 6.21 6.92
C TYR A 32 0.33 6.80 7.65
N SER A 33 0.66 6.24 8.82
CA SER A 33 1.81 6.72 9.58
C SER A 33 3.11 6.52 8.79
N TYR A 34 3.22 5.39 8.13
CA TYR A 34 4.38 5.11 7.29
C TYR A 34 4.53 6.16 6.20
N ALA A 35 3.42 6.45 5.51
CA ALA A 35 3.43 7.43 4.43
C ALA A 35 3.70 8.84 4.96
N LEU A 36 3.06 9.19 6.07
CA LEU A 36 3.20 10.52 6.64
C LEU A 36 4.64 10.83 7.03
N CYS A 37 5.32 9.84 7.61
CA CYS A 37 6.72 10.02 8.00
C CYS A 37 7.60 10.35 6.80
N ARG A 38 7.27 9.79 5.65
CA ARG A 38 8.11 9.96 4.48
C ARG A 38 7.69 11.13 3.60
N LEU A 39 6.40 11.37 3.51
CA LEU A 39 5.88 12.43 2.63
C LEU A 39 5.71 13.76 3.35
N ARG A 40 5.51 13.73 4.66
CA ARG A 40 5.33 14.90 5.50
C ARG A 40 4.19 15.80 5.04
N ASN A 41 3.16 15.18 4.47
CA ASN A 41 1.99 15.87 3.97
C ASN A 41 0.80 14.96 4.21
N PRO A 42 -0.11 15.33 5.13
CA PRO A 42 -1.25 14.47 5.48
C PRO A 42 -2.13 14.12 4.30
N GLU A 43 -2.43 15.08 3.44
CA GLU A 43 -3.29 14.83 2.29
C GLU A 43 -2.65 13.87 1.31
N LEU A 44 -1.38 14.07 1.06
CA LEU A 44 -0.65 13.21 0.15
C LEU A 44 -0.50 11.81 0.73
N ALA A 45 -0.26 11.72 2.04
CA ALA A 45 -0.16 10.43 2.70
C ALA A 45 -1.45 9.65 2.55
N GLU A 46 -2.58 10.31 2.76
CA GLU A 46 -3.89 9.67 2.62
C GLU A 46 -4.11 9.21 1.19
N GLU A 47 -3.76 10.05 0.23
CA GLU A 47 -3.91 9.73 -1.17
C GLU A 47 -3.11 8.47 -1.53
N LYS A 48 -1.87 8.39 -1.07
CA LYS A 48 -1.02 7.24 -1.39
C LYS A 48 -1.50 5.96 -0.72
N VAL A 49 -2.06 6.08 0.48
CA VAL A 49 -2.64 4.91 1.15
C VAL A 49 -3.85 4.42 0.36
N GLN A 50 -4.70 5.34 -0.10
CA GLN A 50 -5.86 4.95 -0.90
C GLN A 50 -5.43 4.27 -2.20
N GLU A 51 -4.43 4.83 -2.86
CA GLU A 51 -3.90 4.22 -4.09
C GLU A 51 -3.34 2.83 -3.81
N THR A 52 -2.75 2.65 -2.63
CA THR A 52 -2.21 1.36 -2.24
C THR A 52 -3.32 0.32 -2.13
N PHE A 53 -4.43 0.68 -1.50
CA PHE A 53 -5.54 -0.25 -1.36
C PHE A 53 -6.16 -0.58 -2.71
N VAL A 54 -6.31 0.41 -3.57
CA VAL A 54 -6.83 0.17 -4.92
C VAL A 54 -5.90 -0.75 -5.70
N GLY A 55 -4.61 -0.47 -5.67
CA GLY A 55 -3.63 -1.31 -6.35
C GLY A 55 -3.60 -2.71 -5.81
N ALA A 56 -3.75 -2.85 -4.49
CA ALA A 56 -3.78 -4.16 -3.87
C ALA A 56 -5.00 -4.97 -4.30
N LEU A 57 -6.16 -4.30 -4.39
CA LEU A 57 -7.36 -4.97 -4.87
C LEU A 57 -7.18 -5.49 -6.29
N GLN A 58 -6.50 -4.72 -7.12
CA GLN A 58 -6.30 -5.07 -8.51
C GLN A 58 -5.27 -6.18 -8.70
N THR A 59 -4.41 -6.40 -7.72
CA THR A 59 -3.33 -7.37 -7.84
C THR A 59 -3.38 -8.46 -6.77
N GLN A 60 -4.54 -8.71 -6.21
CA GLN A 60 -4.69 -9.74 -5.18
C GLN A 60 -4.16 -11.09 -5.62
N ASP A 61 -4.37 -11.41 -6.89
CA ASP A 61 -3.96 -12.70 -7.42
C ASP A 61 -2.43 -12.88 -7.43
N ARG A 62 -1.69 -11.80 -7.27
CA ARG A 62 -0.23 -11.87 -7.22
C ARG A 62 0.31 -12.09 -5.82
N PHE A 63 -0.56 -12.03 -4.82
CA PHE A 63 -0.14 -12.27 -3.45
C PHE A 63 0.12 -13.77 -3.29
N GLN A 64 1.33 -14.10 -2.87
CA GLN A 64 1.75 -15.51 -2.78
C GLN A 64 1.75 -16.05 -1.35
N GLY A 65 1.37 -15.24 -0.38
CA GLY A 65 1.31 -15.67 0.99
C GLY A 65 2.66 -15.81 1.68
N ARG A 66 3.72 -15.31 1.06
CA ARG A 66 5.06 -15.41 1.64
C ARG A 66 5.32 -14.38 2.71
N ALA A 67 4.55 -13.31 2.71
CA ALA A 67 4.68 -12.26 3.70
C ALA A 67 3.31 -12.00 4.29
N SER A 68 3.27 -11.28 5.40
CA SER A 68 2.00 -10.91 5.98
C SER A 68 1.28 -9.94 5.06
N GLU A 69 -0.02 -9.85 5.26
CA GLU A 69 -0.83 -8.90 4.51
C GLU A 69 -0.30 -7.48 4.66
N ARG A 70 0.06 -7.10 5.89
CA ARG A 70 0.61 -5.78 6.17
C ARG A 70 1.92 -5.54 5.41
N THR A 71 2.80 -6.51 5.40
CA THR A 71 4.07 -6.38 4.70
C THR A 71 3.85 -6.22 3.21
N TRP A 72 2.93 -6.99 2.67
CA TRP A 72 2.62 -6.91 1.24
C TRP A 72 2.05 -5.55 0.89
N LEU A 73 1.08 -5.06 1.69
CA LEU A 73 0.50 -3.74 1.47
C LEU A 73 1.54 -2.64 1.61
N THR A 74 2.43 -2.78 2.59
CA THR A 74 3.50 -1.81 2.80
C THR A 74 4.43 -1.74 1.59
N SER A 75 4.69 -2.89 0.96
CA SER A 75 5.56 -2.91 -0.21
C SER A 75 4.93 -2.15 -1.38
N ILE A 76 3.61 -2.23 -1.52
CA ILE A 76 2.90 -1.49 -2.56
C ILE A 76 2.96 0.01 -2.25
N LEU A 77 2.70 0.37 -1.00
CA LEU A 77 2.76 1.77 -0.58
C LEU A 77 4.15 2.35 -0.79
N ARG A 78 5.17 1.60 -0.43
CA ARG A 78 6.54 2.06 -0.57
C ARG A 78 6.87 2.37 -2.03
N ARG A 79 6.39 1.53 -2.94
CA ARG A 79 6.58 1.77 -4.36
C ARG A 79 5.86 3.02 -4.82
N LYS A 80 4.64 3.25 -4.32
CA LYS A 80 3.89 4.47 -4.66
C LYS A 80 4.63 5.72 -4.19
N ILE A 81 5.17 5.67 -2.99
CA ILE A 81 5.93 6.80 -2.44
C ILE A 81 7.20 7.03 -3.26
N PHE A 82 7.91 5.98 -3.59
CA PHE A 82 9.13 6.06 -4.37
C PHE A 82 8.84 6.67 -5.74
N ASP A 83 7.77 6.22 -6.39
CA ASP A 83 7.39 6.74 -7.70
C ASP A 83 7.04 8.23 -7.62
N HIS A 84 6.41 8.64 -6.52
CA HIS A 84 6.08 10.04 -6.30
C HIS A 84 7.34 10.90 -6.28
N PHE A 85 8.33 10.50 -5.49
CA PHE A 85 9.57 11.26 -5.40
C PHE A 85 10.35 11.25 -6.71
N ARG A 86 10.32 10.14 -7.41
CA ARG A 86 11.00 10.05 -8.69
C ARG A 86 10.37 10.98 -9.71
N THR A 87 9.04 11.09 -9.70
CA THR A 87 8.34 11.99 -10.59
C THR A 87 8.68 13.45 -10.29
N ILE A 88 8.71 13.81 -9.00
CA ILE A 88 9.08 15.15 -8.59
C ILE A 88 10.50 15.49 -9.03
N SER A 89 11.42 14.56 -8.87
CA SER A 89 12.81 14.78 -9.29
C SER A 89 12.90 15.04 -10.78
N ARG A 90 12.14 14.30 -11.57
CA ARG A 90 12.16 14.49 -13.01
C ARG A 90 11.56 15.83 -13.41
N GLU A 91 10.49 16.23 -12.74
CA GLU A 91 9.87 17.52 -13.02
C GLU A 91 10.81 18.66 -12.69
N ARG A 92 11.52 18.56 -11.56
CA ARG A 92 12.49 19.58 -11.20
C ARG A 92 13.62 19.67 -12.21
N ALA A 93 14.13 18.52 -12.64
CA ALA A 93 15.20 18.49 -13.63
C ALA A 93 14.75 19.13 -14.92
N PHE A 94 13.51 18.88 -15.34
CA PHE A 94 12.95 19.45 -16.54
C PHE A 94 12.82 20.97 -16.40
N ASP A 95 12.29 21.42 -15.27
CA ASP A 95 12.14 22.85 -15.01
C ASP A 95 13.48 23.56 -14.99
N ASP A 96 14.48 22.95 -14.35
CA ASP A 96 15.82 23.50 -14.31
C ASP A 96 16.40 23.63 -15.71
N ALA A 97 16.16 22.64 -16.54
CA ALA A 97 16.64 22.67 -17.92
C ALA A 97 15.98 23.80 -18.70
N LEU A 98 14.69 24.04 -18.45
CA LEU A 98 13.97 25.10 -19.14
C LEU A 98 14.43 26.49 -18.74
N LEU A 99 14.92 26.61 -17.50
CA LEU A 99 15.38 27.92 -17.00
C LEU A 99 16.74 28.31 -17.53
N GLN A 100 17.42 27.38 -18.15
CA GLN A 100 18.72 27.65 -18.75
C GLN A 100 18.57 27.84 -20.23
#